data_8ca6906f89de967fb4bcb6aebedeea98
#
_entry.id   8ca6906f89de967fb4bcb6aebedeea98
#
_cell.length_a   1.000
_cell.length_b   1.000
_cell.length_c   1.000
_cell.angle_alpha   90.00
_cell.angle_beta   90.00
_cell.angle_gamma   90.00
#
_symmetry.space_group_name_H-M   'P 1'
#
loop_
_entity.id
_entity.type
_entity.pdbx_description
1 polymer ?
#
loop_
_entity_poly.entity_id
_entity_poly.type
_entity_poly.pdbx_seq_one_letter_code
_entity_poly.pdbx_strand_id
1 'polypeptide(L)'
;MSDKKILLVDDAAFMRMMIKDILVKNGYNVCGEAADGDEAVAKFNEHQPDLVIMDITMPNKDGLQALKEIKKDNPGSKIVMCSAMGQETYVVEAIKSGAADFIVKPFQADRIISTVQKVLK
;
A
#
# COMPACT_ATOMS: atom_id res chain seq x y z
N MET A 1 -0.67 -11.02 18.72
CA MET A 1 0.35 -10.41 17.89
C MET A 1 0.20 -10.89 16.45
N SER A 2 0.44 -10.01 15.52
CA SER A 2 0.32 -10.35 14.11
C SER A 2 1.69 -10.68 13.52
N ASP A 3 1.78 -11.78 12.79
CA ASP A 3 2.96 -12.10 12.01
C ASP A 3 2.87 -11.52 10.60
N LYS A 4 1.80 -10.77 10.34
CA LYS A 4 1.56 -10.20 9.01
C LYS A 4 2.57 -9.11 8.70
N LYS A 5 3.13 -9.19 7.50
CA LYS A 5 4.16 -8.26 7.01
C LYS A 5 3.51 -7.26 6.06
N ILE A 6 3.77 -5.99 6.29
CA ILE A 6 3.21 -4.91 5.47
C ILE A 6 4.35 -4.12 4.84
N LEU A 7 4.25 -3.90 3.53
CA LEU A 7 5.18 -3.05 2.79
C LEU A 7 4.53 -1.68 2.61
N LEU A 8 5.26 -0.61 2.94
CA LEU A 8 4.79 0.75 2.79
C LEU A 8 5.45 1.42 1.59
N VAL A 9 4.65 2.00 0.72
CA VAL A 9 5.14 2.65 -0.50
C VAL A 9 4.55 4.04 -0.60
N ASP A 10 5.40 5.06 -0.50
CA ASP A 10 5.03 6.47 -0.61
C ASP A 10 6.33 7.24 -0.82
N ASP A 11 6.32 8.24 -1.70
CA ASP A 11 7.52 9.02 -1.94
C ASP A 11 7.85 9.99 -0.80
N ALA A 12 6.89 10.25 0.09
CA ALA A 12 7.08 11.11 1.25
C ALA A 12 7.51 10.29 2.46
N ALA A 13 8.76 10.44 2.88
CA ALA A 13 9.29 9.72 4.05
C ALA A 13 8.48 9.98 5.30
N PHE A 14 8.00 11.21 5.48
CA PHE A 14 7.16 11.58 6.62
C PHE A 14 5.87 10.76 6.66
N MET A 15 5.25 10.57 5.50
CA MET A 15 4.01 9.79 5.41
C MET A 15 4.25 8.32 5.75
N ARG A 16 5.36 7.75 5.24
CA ARG A 16 5.72 6.37 5.58
C ARG A 16 5.93 6.21 7.08
N MET A 17 6.62 7.17 7.70
CA MET A 17 6.87 7.14 9.15
C MET A 17 5.56 7.17 9.92
N MET A 18 4.63 8.01 9.52
CA MET A 18 3.33 8.16 10.17
C MET A 18 2.52 6.87 10.10
N ILE A 19 2.44 6.27 8.92
CA ILE A 19 1.70 5.02 8.73
C ILE A 19 2.37 3.88 9.48
N LYS A 20 3.70 3.82 9.42
CA LYS A 20 4.47 2.79 10.14
C LYS A 20 4.18 2.85 11.65
N ASP A 21 4.18 4.05 12.23
CA ASP A 21 3.90 4.23 13.65
C ASP A 21 2.51 3.70 14.01
N ILE A 22 1.51 4.02 13.20
CA ILE A 22 0.14 3.53 13.41
C ILE A 22 0.10 2.01 13.38
N LEU A 23 0.74 1.39 12.39
CA LEU A 23 0.71 -0.06 12.22
C LEU A 23 1.44 -0.78 13.34
N VAL A 24 2.62 -0.31 13.70
CA VAL A 24 3.43 -0.93 14.75
C VAL A 24 2.70 -0.87 16.09
N LYS A 25 2.08 0.26 16.41
CA LYS A 25 1.30 0.41 17.65
C LYS A 25 0.12 -0.55 17.71
N ASN A 26 -0.35 -1.04 16.58
CA ASN A 26 -1.48 -1.97 16.50
C ASN A 26 -1.04 -3.41 16.24
N GLY A 27 0.24 -3.72 16.42
CA GLY A 27 0.74 -5.09 16.39
C GLY A 27 1.11 -5.62 15.01
N TYR A 28 1.18 -4.76 13.99
CA TYR A 28 1.58 -5.18 12.66
C TYR A 28 3.07 -4.97 12.42
N ASN A 29 3.63 -5.76 11.53
CA ASN A 29 5.04 -5.70 11.15
C ASN A 29 5.19 -4.94 9.84
N VAL A 30 6.08 -3.94 9.81
CA VAL A 30 6.44 -3.27 8.55
C VAL A 30 7.75 -3.88 8.08
N CYS A 31 7.69 -4.66 7.00
CA CYS A 31 8.84 -5.42 6.53
C CYS A 31 9.76 -4.60 5.61
N GLY A 32 9.28 -3.48 5.09
CA GLY A 32 10.09 -2.65 4.24
C GLY A 32 9.37 -1.39 3.81
N GLU A 33 10.10 -0.50 3.16
CA GLU A 33 9.56 0.76 2.65
C GLU A 33 10.10 1.00 1.25
N ALA A 34 9.31 1.67 0.43
CA ALA A 34 9.71 2.02 -0.93
C ALA A 34 9.23 3.44 -1.23
N ALA A 35 9.98 4.17 -2.07
CA ALA A 35 9.70 5.56 -2.39
C ALA A 35 9.12 5.75 -3.79
N ASP A 36 9.08 4.71 -4.60
CA ASP A 36 8.48 4.76 -5.93
C ASP A 36 8.03 3.37 -6.37
N GLY A 37 7.42 3.29 -7.55
CA GLY A 37 6.88 2.03 -8.05
C GLY A 37 7.93 0.98 -8.39
N ASP A 38 9.11 1.41 -8.85
CA ASP A 38 10.19 0.46 -9.15
C ASP A 38 10.69 -0.20 -7.87
N GLU A 39 10.92 0.60 -6.82
CA GLU A 39 11.29 0.08 -5.51
C GLU A 39 10.20 -0.81 -4.93
N ALA A 40 8.93 -0.44 -5.16
CA ALA A 40 7.80 -1.22 -4.66
C ALA A 40 7.82 -2.63 -5.23
N VAL A 41 8.03 -2.78 -6.53
CA VAL A 41 8.10 -4.08 -7.19
C VAL A 41 9.29 -4.88 -6.65
N ALA A 42 10.46 -4.26 -6.55
CA ALA A 42 11.66 -4.92 -6.04
C ALA A 42 11.48 -5.39 -4.59
N LYS A 43 10.94 -4.51 -3.73
CA LYS A 43 10.71 -4.84 -2.32
C LYS A 43 9.63 -5.88 -2.14
N PHE A 44 8.60 -5.86 -2.99
CA PHE A 44 7.57 -6.90 -2.96
C PHE A 44 8.21 -8.27 -3.23
N ASN A 45 9.03 -8.36 -4.26
CA ASN A 45 9.68 -9.63 -4.62
C ASN A 45 10.64 -10.10 -3.54
N GLU A 46 11.33 -9.16 -2.89
CA GLU A 46 12.28 -9.48 -1.82
C GLU A 46 11.58 -9.97 -0.55
N HIS A 47 10.53 -9.30 -0.13
CA HIS A 47 9.89 -9.55 1.17
C HIS A 47 8.64 -10.41 1.13
N GLN A 48 7.98 -10.49 -0.02
CA GLN A 48 6.70 -11.21 -0.17
C GLN A 48 5.72 -10.81 0.93
N PRO A 49 5.37 -9.52 1.04
CA PRO A 49 4.51 -9.04 2.13
C PRO A 49 3.09 -9.59 2.02
N ASP A 50 2.39 -9.61 3.15
CA ASP A 50 0.98 -10.01 3.20
C ASP A 50 0.08 -8.88 2.69
N LEU A 51 0.55 -7.64 2.77
CA LEU A 51 -0.21 -6.46 2.35
C LEU A 51 0.76 -5.37 1.91
N VAL A 52 0.36 -4.63 0.88
CA VAL A 52 1.07 -3.42 0.45
C VAL A 52 0.13 -2.24 0.65
N ILE A 53 0.61 -1.17 1.27
CA ILE A 53 -0.08 0.12 1.31
C ILE A 53 0.73 1.04 0.41
N MET A 54 0.14 1.50 -0.69
CA MET A 54 0.87 2.17 -1.76
C MET A 54 0.15 3.42 -2.24
N ASP A 55 0.89 4.54 -2.28
CA ASP A 55 0.40 5.78 -2.85
C ASP A 55 0.22 5.62 -4.38
N ILE A 56 -0.76 6.30 -4.93
CA ILE A 56 -1.02 6.26 -6.37
C ILE A 56 0.03 7.08 -7.11
N THR A 57 0.32 8.29 -6.66
CA THR A 57 1.20 9.23 -7.38
C THR A 57 2.60 9.23 -6.80
N MET A 58 3.57 8.78 -7.60
CA MET A 58 4.98 8.73 -7.20
C MET A 58 5.85 8.97 -8.43
N PRO A 59 7.11 9.42 -8.25
CA PRO A 59 8.02 9.60 -9.37
C PRO A 59 8.44 8.26 -9.98
N ASN A 60 9.00 8.29 -11.16
CA ASN A 60 9.51 7.15 -11.92
C ASN A 60 8.37 6.24 -12.36
N LYS A 61 7.98 5.28 -11.53
CA LYS A 61 6.84 4.41 -11.77
C LYS A 61 5.80 4.71 -10.70
N ASP A 62 4.57 5.07 -11.10
CA ASP A 62 3.52 5.40 -10.15
C ASP A 62 2.90 4.15 -9.53
N GLY A 63 2.03 4.37 -8.54
CA GLY A 63 1.43 3.26 -7.80
C GLY A 63 0.51 2.40 -8.66
N LEU A 64 -0.19 2.98 -9.62
CA LEU A 64 -1.06 2.21 -10.50
C LEU A 64 -0.26 1.26 -11.38
N GLN A 65 0.86 1.74 -11.94
CA GLN A 65 1.73 0.91 -12.75
C GLN A 65 2.35 -0.22 -11.91
N ALA A 66 2.79 0.11 -10.69
CA ALA A 66 3.36 -0.89 -9.78
C ALA A 66 2.31 -1.93 -9.38
N LEU A 67 1.09 -1.51 -9.12
CA LEU A 67 -0.02 -2.41 -8.80
C LEU A 67 -0.23 -3.42 -9.92
N LYS A 68 -0.31 -2.95 -11.16
CA LYS A 68 -0.52 -3.83 -12.32
C LYS A 68 0.61 -4.83 -12.46
N GLU A 69 1.84 -4.39 -12.27
CA GLU A 69 3.02 -5.23 -12.40
C GLU A 69 3.06 -6.29 -11.30
N ILE A 70 2.82 -5.90 -10.05
CA ILE A 70 2.80 -6.84 -8.92
C ILE A 70 1.68 -7.85 -9.09
N LYS A 71 0.49 -7.42 -9.47
CA LYS A 71 -0.67 -8.32 -9.64
C LYS A 71 -0.47 -9.29 -10.80
N LYS A 72 0.24 -8.88 -11.84
CA LYS A 72 0.53 -9.76 -12.98
C LYS A 72 1.33 -10.99 -12.54
N ASP A 73 2.35 -10.77 -11.72
CA ASP A 73 3.23 -11.85 -11.26
C ASP A 73 2.74 -12.50 -9.98
N ASN A 74 1.89 -11.82 -9.22
CA ASN A 74 1.40 -12.27 -7.92
C ASN A 74 -0.11 -12.01 -7.82
N PRO A 75 -0.95 -12.80 -8.52
CA PRO A 75 -2.39 -12.52 -8.57
C PRO A 75 -3.08 -12.52 -7.21
N GLY A 76 -2.52 -13.23 -6.24
CA GLY A 76 -3.07 -13.28 -4.88
C GLY A 76 -2.60 -12.16 -3.96
N SER A 77 -1.76 -11.24 -4.45
CA SER A 77 -1.25 -10.15 -3.61
C SER A 77 -2.38 -9.21 -3.18
N LYS A 78 -2.24 -8.66 -1.96
CA LYS A 78 -3.22 -7.73 -1.40
C LYS A 78 -2.60 -6.34 -1.37
N ILE A 79 -3.19 -5.41 -2.10
CA ILE A 79 -2.66 -4.06 -2.24
C ILE A 79 -3.76 -3.06 -1.93
N VAL A 80 -3.50 -2.17 -0.98
CA VAL A 80 -4.38 -1.05 -0.63
C VAL A 80 -3.76 0.21 -1.18
N MET A 81 -4.51 0.96 -1.98
CA MET A 81 -4.02 2.19 -2.57
C MET A 81 -4.36 3.38 -1.68
N CYS A 82 -3.45 4.35 -1.63
CA CYS A 82 -3.71 5.63 -0.96
C CYS A 82 -3.86 6.70 -2.03
N SER A 83 -4.95 7.44 -2.00
CA SER A 83 -5.23 8.47 -3.00
C SER A 83 -5.44 9.83 -2.35
N ALA A 84 -5.10 10.89 -3.07
CA ALA A 84 -5.50 12.25 -2.70
C ALA A 84 -6.92 12.50 -3.20
N MET A 85 -7.56 13.54 -2.68
CA MET A 85 -8.85 13.97 -3.21
C MET A 85 -8.67 14.40 -4.67
N GLY A 86 -9.65 14.08 -5.50
CA GLY A 86 -9.59 14.39 -6.92
C GLY A 86 -8.96 13.29 -7.77
N GLN A 87 -8.61 12.15 -7.18
CA GLN A 87 -8.00 11.04 -7.91
C GLN A 87 -8.97 9.87 -8.15
N GLU A 88 -10.27 10.14 -8.18
CA GLU A 88 -11.30 9.09 -8.29
C GLU A 88 -11.11 8.21 -9.53
N THR A 89 -10.71 8.80 -10.66
CA THR A 89 -10.46 8.05 -11.89
C THR A 89 -9.37 7.01 -11.69
N TYR A 90 -8.30 7.38 -10.99
CA TYR A 90 -7.19 6.46 -10.70
C TYR A 90 -7.61 5.37 -9.72
N VAL A 91 -8.47 5.72 -8.75
CA VAL A 91 -8.99 4.74 -7.79
C VAL A 91 -9.81 3.67 -8.51
N VAL A 92 -10.70 4.09 -9.42
CA VAL A 92 -11.51 3.17 -10.22
C VAL A 92 -10.62 2.23 -11.02
N GLU A 93 -9.60 2.77 -11.68
CA GLU A 93 -8.66 1.96 -12.46
C GLU A 93 -7.91 0.99 -11.57
N ALA A 94 -7.50 1.42 -10.38
CA ALA A 94 -6.79 0.56 -9.42
C ALA A 94 -7.67 -0.62 -8.98
N ILE A 95 -8.93 -0.36 -8.65
CA ILE A 95 -9.85 -1.41 -8.25
C ILE A 95 -10.06 -2.40 -9.40
N LYS A 96 -10.24 -1.90 -10.61
CA LYS A 96 -10.37 -2.77 -11.80
C LYS A 96 -9.12 -3.60 -12.04
N SER A 97 -7.98 -3.10 -11.63
CA SER A 97 -6.69 -3.78 -11.79
C SER A 97 -6.36 -4.72 -10.64
N GLY A 98 -7.24 -4.84 -9.67
CA GLY A 98 -7.10 -5.81 -8.59
C GLY A 98 -6.71 -5.28 -7.23
N ALA A 99 -6.76 -3.95 -7.01
CA ALA A 99 -6.53 -3.41 -5.67
C ALA A 99 -7.60 -3.92 -4.71
N ALA A 100 -7.21 -4.26 -3.50
CA ALA A 100 -8.13 -4.82 -2.51
C ALA A 100 -9.02 -3.73 -1.90
N ASP A 101 -8.49 -2.53 -1.74
CA ASP A 101 -9.23 -1.40 -1.17
C ASP A 101 -8.44 -0.13 -1.43
N PHE A 102 -8.98 1.00 -0.96
CA PHE A 102 -8.28 2.28 -1.05
C PHE A 102 -8.55 3.12 0.20
N ILE A 103 -7.66 4.09 0.46
CA ILE A 103 -7.76 5.03 1.56
C ILE A 103 -7.52 6.42 1.00
N VAL A 104 -8.38 7.38 1.33
CA VAL A 104 -8.27 8.75 0.82
C VAL A 104 -7.53 9.62 1.83
N LYS A 105 -6.56 10.40 1.35
CA LYS A 105 -5.82 11.37 2.17
C LYS A 105 -6.59 12.69 2.25
N PRO A 106 -6.60 13.38 3.39
CA PRO A 106 -6.00 12.98 4.66
C PRO A 106 -6.83 11.89 5.35
N PHE A 107 -6.16 10.98 6.03
CA PHE A 107 -6.81 9.87 6.71
C PHE A 107 -6.54 9.91 8.20
N GLN A 108 -7.35 9.18 8.97
CA GLN A 108 -7.14 9.00 10.39
C GLN A 108 -6.61 7.59 10.67
N ALA A 109 -5.98 7.42 11.84
CA ALA A 109 -5.35 6.16 12.21
C ALA A 109 -6.35 5.00 12.19
N ASP A 110 -7.57 5.21 12.68
CA ASP A 110 -8.58 4.17 12.71
C ASP A 110 -9.02 3.72 11.31
N ARG A 111 -8.98 4.61 10.32
CA ARG A 111 -9.27 4.26 8.93
C ARG A 111 -8.21 3.32 8.37
N ILE A 112 -6.94 3.59 8.68
CA ILE A 112 -5.82 2.71 8.28
C ILE A 112 -6.03 1.33 8.89
N ILE A 113 -6.26 1.26 10.19
CA ILE A 113 -6.37 -0.01 10.90
C ILE A 113 -7.60 -0.81 10.47
N SER A 114 -8.75 -0.15 10.30
CA SER A 114 -9.96 -0.87 9.87
C SER A 114 -9.79 -1.47 8.47
N THR A 115 -9.12 -0.73 7.58
CA THR A 115 -8.87 -1.22 6.22
C THR A 115 -7.90 -2.40 6.24
N VAL A 116 -6.82 -2.31 7.00
CA VAL A 116 -5.84 -3.39 7.13
C VAL A 116 -6.50 -4.64 7.70
N GLN A 117 -7.30 -4.51 8.75
CA GLN A 117 -8.02 -5.63 9.36
C GLN A 117 -8.95 -6.29 8.35
N LYS A 118 -9.68 -5.50 7.59
CA LYS A 118 -10.62 -6.01 6.60
C LYS A 118 -9.91 -6.78 5.49
N VAL A 119 -8.81 -6.25 4.99
CA VAL A 119 -8.09 -6.85 3.86
C VAL A 119 -7.32 -8.10 4.28
N LEU A 120 -6.78 -8.13 5.49
CA LEU A 120 -6.00 -9.27 6.00
C LEU A 120 -6.86 -10.35 6.65
N LYS A 121 -8.14 -10.15 6.69
CA LYS A 121 -9.06 -11.07 7.32
C LYS A 121 -9.16 -12.42 6.61
#